data_1f1bdb11b61da91d5b7b330b5f1b9420
#
_entry.id   1f1bdb11b61da91d5b7b330b5f1b9420
#
_cell.length_a   1.000
_cell.length_b   1.000
_cell.length_c   1.000
_cell.angle_alpha   90.00
_cell.angle_beta   90.00
_cell.angle_gamma   90.00
#
_symmetry.space_group_name_H-M   'P 1'
#
loop_
_entity.id
_entity.type
_entity.pdbx_description
1 polymer ?
#
loop_
_entity_poly.entity_id
_entity_poly.type
_entity_poly.pdbx_seq_one_letter_code
_entity_poly.pdbx_strand_id
1 'polypeptide(L)'
;MPYTEIKSRNNKKYFYRVLSVRQGRRVNKKRIYLGADLPDSELAKKETSADEQFKAIKVSKTLDSIKEKIIPILKKSKVKKAGIFGSYARGEQRKNSDIDILIQPPKDMGLSFFALERELGEKLKRKVDLITYNGIYHLLRKRILNDE
;
A
#
# COMPACT_ATOMS: atom_id res chain seq x y z
N MET A 1 5.31 -15.85 -3.49
CA MET A 1 5.76 -15.21 -4.75
C MET A 1 4.78 -15.52 -5.86
N PRO A 2 4.59 -14.63 -6.86
CA PRO A 2 3.83 -14.96 -8.06
C PRO A 2 4.54 -16.05 -8.88
N TYR A 3 3.77 -16.84 -9.61
CA TYR A 3 4.28 -17.84 -10.55
C TYR A 3 3.43 -17.88 -11.81
N THR A 4 3.94 -18.44 -12.89
CA THR A 4 3.20 -18.58 -14.12
C THR A 4 2.58 -19.98 -14.24
N GLU A 5 1.26 -20.03 -14.36
CA GLU A 5 0.48 -21.24 -14.61
C GLU A 5 0.20 -21.34 -16.13
N ILE A 6 0.48 -22.48 -16.71
CA ILE A 6 0.24 -22.75 -18.14
C ILE A 6 -0.92 -23.75 -18.24
N LYS A 7 -1.92 -23.42 -19.05
CA LYS A 7 -3.03 -24.32 -19.37
C LYS A 7 -3.06 -24.60 -20.86
N SER A 8 -3.06 -25.87 -21.22
CA SER A 8 -3.18 -26.29 -22.60
C SER A 8 -4.62 -26.67 -22.92
N ARG A 9 -5.18 -26.10 -24.00
CA ARG A 9 -6.51 -26.40 -24.49
C ARG A 9 -6.55 -26.18 -26.01
N ASN A 10 -7.11 -27.12 -26.77
CA ASN A 10 -7.25 -27.04 -28.22
C ASN A 10 -5.91 -26.71 -28.92
N ASN A 11 -4.86 -27.43 -28.58
CA ASN A 11 -3.49 -27.25 -29.10
C ASN A 11 -2.87 -25.85 -28.85
N LYS A 12 -3.43 -25.02 -27.96
CA LYS A 12 -2.94 -23.70 -27.57
C LYS A 12 -2.52 -23.69 -26.10
N LYS A 13 -1.45 -22.93 -25.79
CA LYS A 13 -0.98 -22.70 -24.45
C LYS A 13 -1.47 -21.33 -23.94
N TYR A 14 -2.17 -21.32 -22.82
CA TYR A 14 -2.69 -20.11 -22.16
C TYR A 14 -1.87 -19.86 -20.91
N PHE A 15 -1.33 -18.65 -20.80
CA PHE A 15 -0.45 -18.23 -19.70
C PHE A 15 -1.22 -17.36 -18.71
N TYR A 16 -1.04 -17.65 -17.42
CA TYR A 16 -1.66 -16.90 -16.32
C TYR A 16 -0.61 -16.59 -15.25
N ARG A 17 -0.47 -15.33 -14.87
CA ARG A 17 0.30 -14.97 -13.69
C ARG A 17 -0.56 -15.17 -12.45
N VAL A 18 -0.08 -15.93 -11.47
CA VAL A 18 -0.85 -16.36 -10.31
C VAL A 18 -0.17 -15.92 -9.03
N LEU A 19 -0.93 -15.26 -8.16
CA LEU A 19 -0.53 -14.93 -6.79
C LEU A 19 -1.38 -15.71 -5.81
N SER A 20 -0.74 -16.59 -5.02
CA SER A 20 -1.38 -17.27 -3.90
C SER A 20 -1.36 -16.38 -2.65
N VAL A 21 -2.54 -16.10 -2.10
CA VAL A 21 -2.71 -15.31 -0.88
C VAL A 21 -3.30 -16.19 0.20
N ARG A 22 -2.54 -16.42 1.28
CA ARG A 22 -3.02 -17.20 2.43
C ARG A 22 -3.80 -16.30 3.39
N GLN A 23 -5.01 -16.72 3.74
CA GLN A 23 -5.85 -16.09 4.75
C GLN A 23 -6.23 -17.16 5.79
N GLY A 24 -5.50 -17.21 6.90
CA GLY A 24 -5.64 -18.27 7.89
C GLY A 24 -5.34 -19.65 7.28
N ARG A 25 -6.34 -20.56 7.32
CA ARG A 25 -6.24 -21.92 6.73
C ARG A 25 -6.56 -21.96 5.24
N ARG A 26 -7.13 -20.90 4.65
CA ARG A 26 -7.53 -20.86 3.24
C ARG A 26 -6.46 -20.21 2.37
N VAL A 27 -6.28 -20.75 1.16
CA VAL A 27 -5.40 -20.20 0.13
C VAL A 27 -6.26 -19.74 -1.04
N ASN A 28 -6.29 -18.43 -1.27
CA ASN A 28 -6.96 -17.83 -2.41
C ASN A 28 -5.94 -17.56 -3.52
N LYS A 29 -6.28 -17.88 -4.76
CA LYS A 29 -5.45 -17.63 -5.93
C LYS A 29 -6.02 -16.47 -6.74
N LYS A 30 -5.23 -15.43 -6.94
CA LYS A 30 -5.52 -14.36 -7.90
C LYS A 30 -4.79 -14.67 -9.19
N ARG A 31 -5.48 -14.55 -10.33
CA ARG A 31 -4.94 -14.82 -11.66
C ARG A 31 -5.08 -13.61 -12.55
N ILE A 32 -4.03 -13.33 -13.31
CA ILE A 32 -4.02 -12.37 -14.42
C ILE A 32 -3.70 -13.15 -15.68
N TYR A 33 -4.56 -13.04 -16.67
CA TYR A 33 -4.33 -13.65 -17.97
C TYR A 33 -3.27 -12.87 -18.74
N LEU A 34 -2.23 -13.56 -19.22
CA LEU A 34 -1.11 -12.95 -19.95
C LEU A 34 -1.27 -13.04 -21.45
N GLY A 35 -1.88 -14.11 -21.94
CA GLY A 35 -2.08 -14.36 -23.38
C GLY A 35 -2.03 -15.84 -23.73
N ALA A 36 -2.15 -16.13 -25.02
CA ALA A 36 -2.02 -17.48 -25.58
C ALA A 36 -0.85 -17.54 -26.55
N ASP A 37 -0.14 -18.68 -26.56
CA ASP A 37 0.98 -18.98 -27.46
C ASP A 37 2.04 -17.86 -27.53
N LEU A 38 2.38 -17.28 -26.37
CA LEU A 38 3.31 -16.17 -26.27
C LEU A 38 4.76 -16.65 -26.43
N PRO A 39 5.61 -15.91 -27.19
CA PRO A 39 7.05 -16.11 -27.18
C PRO A 39 7.64 -15.69 -25.84
N ASP A 40 8.77 -16.29 -25.45
CA ASP A 40 9.39 -16.09 -24.13
C ASP A 40 9.68 -14.61 -23.81
N SER A 41 10.11 -13.83 -24.82
CA SER A 41 10.40 -12.40 -24.67
C SER A 41 9.17 -11.56 -24.35
N GLU A 42 8.02 -11.89 -24.93
CA GLU A 42 6.75 -11.21 -24.65
C GLU A 42 6.16 -11.69 -23.33
N LEU A 43 6.26 -12.99 -23.03
CA LEU A 43 5.84 -13.57 -21.78
C LEU A 43 6.52 -12.88 -20.59
N ALA A 44 7.85 -12.71 -20.64
CA ALA A 44 8.62 -12.05 -19.58
C ALA A 44 8.15 -10.60 -19.32
N LYS A 45 7.87 -9.82 -20.38
CA LYS A 45 7.33 -8.45 -20.24
C LYS A 45 5.96 -8.44 -19.57
N LYS A 46 5.08 -9.35 -19.98
CA LYS A 46 3.72 -9.45 -19.42
C LYS A 46 3.74 -9.97 -17.96
N GLU A 47 4.66 -10.84 -17.60
CA GLU A 47 4.88 -11.29 -16.23
C GLU A 47 5.27 -10.12 -15.31
N THR A 48 6.25 -9.30 -15.74
CA THR A 48 6.68 -8.11 -15.00
C THR A 48 5.51 -7.13 -14.77
N SER A 49 4.76 -6.81 -15.83
CA SER A 49 3.59 -5.94 -15.72
C SER A 49 2.52 -6.50 -14.79
N ALA A 50 2.26 -7.81 -14.83
CA ALA A 50 1.31 -8.46 -13.94
C ALA A 50 1.78 -8.47 -12.48
N ASP A 51 3.09 -8.60 -12.23
CA ASP A 51 3.67 -8.52 -10.89
C ASP A 51 3.53 -7.11 -10.31
N GLU A 52 3.69 -6.07 -11.11
CA GLU A 52 3.42 -4.68 -10.73
C GLU A 52 1.94 -4.46 -10.37
N GLN A 53 1.03 -5.01 -11.16
CA GLN A 53 -0.40 -4.96 -10.84
C GLN A 53 -0.73 -5.66 -9.52
N PHE A 54 -0.12 -6.82 -9.22
CA PHE A 54 -0.29 -7.48 -7.93
C PHE A 54 0.27 -6.65 -6.77
N LYS A 55 1.40 -5.97 -6.98
CA LYS A 55 1.99 -5.04 -6.00
C LYS A 55 1.05 -3.89 -5.71
N ALA A 56 0.53 -3.23 -6.74
CA ALA A 56 -0.42 -2.13 -6.61
C ALA A 56 -1.70 -2.52 -5.85
N ILE A 57 -2.29 -3.67 -6.18
CA ILE A 57 -3.47 -4.19 -5.48
C ILE A 57 -3.19 -4.46 -4.00
N LYS A 58 -1.98 -4.95 -3.66
CA LYS A 58 -1.58 -5.20 -2.27
C LYS A 58 -1.43 -3.90 -1.50
N VAL A 59 -0.80 -2.90 -2.10
CA VAL A 59 -0.63 -1.55 -1.52
C VAL A 59 -1.98 -0.94 -1.22
N SER A 60 -2.87 -0.86 -2.22
CA SER A 60 -4.22 -0.31 -2.06
C SER A 60 -4.96 -0.94 -0.88
N LYS A 61 -5.02 -2.28 -0.81
CA LYS A 61 -5.70 -2.97 0.30
C LYS A 61 -5.10 -2.67 1.68
N THR A 62 -3.78 -2.52 1.75
CA THR A 62 -3.09 -2.17 2.99
C THR A 62 -3.45 -0.75 3.41
N LEU A 63 -3.39 0.19 2.48
CA LEU A 63 -3.75 1.58 2.72
C LEU A 63 -5.22 1.73 3.11
N ASP A 64 -6.14 1.02 2.45
CA ASP A 64 -7.57 1.04 2.79
C ASP A 64 -7.81 0.56 4.22
N SER A 65 -7.17 -0.54 4.64
CA SER A 65 -7.26 -1.05 6.01
C SER A 65 -6.71 -0.07 7.06
N ILE A 66 -5.66 0.69 6.73
CA ILE A 66 -5.13 1.75 7.61
C ILE A 66 -6.11 2.92 7.64
N LYS A 67 -6.59 3.39 6.49
CA LYS A 67 -7.55 4.50 6.38
C LYS A 67 -8.81 4.25 7.19
N GLU A 68 -9.41 3.07 7.11
CA GLU A 68 -10.60 2.71 7.90
C GLU A 68 -10.38 2.88 9.40
N LYS A 69 -9.17 2.60 9.89
CA LYS A 69 -8.84 2.70 11.31
C LYS A 69 -8.53 4.12 11.77
N ILE A 70 -7.86 4.92 10.93
CA ILE A 70 -7.37 6.25 11.32
C ILE A 70 -8.38 7.37 11.06
N ILE A 71 -9.24 7.25 10.04
CA ILE A 71 -10.20 8.29 9.68
C ILE A 71 -11.09 8.74 10.86
N PRO A 72 -11.67 7.83 11.67
CA PRO A 72 -12.48 8.25 12.82
C PRO A 72 -11.69 9.09 13.84
N ILE A 73 -10.43 8.71 14.10
CA ILE A 73 -9.53 9.39 15.05
C ILE A 73 -9.17 10.78 14.50
N LEU A 74 -8.78 10.87 13.24
CA LEU A 74 -8.43 12.12 12.57
C LEU A 74 -9.61 13.10 12.54
N LYS A 75 -10.84 12.61 12.26
CA LYS A 75 -12.07 13.42 12.30
C LYS A 75 -12.35 13.97 13.70
N LYS A 76 -12.22 13.12 14.73
CA LYS A 76 -12.37 13.54 16.14
C LYS A 76 -11.39 14.65 16.51
N SER A 77 -10.16 14.58 16.00
CA SER A 77 -9.11 15.58 16.20
C SER A 77 -9.20 16.80 15.26
N LYS A 78 -10.30 16.92 14.48
CA LYS A 78 -10.56 18.03 13.55
C LYS A 78 -9.46 18.23 12.48
N VAL A 79 -8.75 17.15 12.13
CA VAL A 79 -7.74 17.17 11.06
C VAL A 79 -8.43 17.35 9.71
N LYS A 80 -8.01 18.35 8.92
CA LYS A 80 -8.64 18.69 7.64
C LYS A 80 -8.16 17.83 6.48
N LYS A 81 -6.88 17.50 6.48
CA LYS A 81 -6.24 16.71 5.43
C LYS A 81 -5.24 15.75 6.08
N ALA A 82 -5.18 14.53 5.58
CA ALA A 82 -4.18 13.55 5.96
C ALA A 82 -3.79 12.68 4.76
N GLY A 83 -2.53 12.27 4.70
CA GLY A 83 -1.99 11.37 3.70
C GLY A 83 -1.05 10.36 4.35
N ILE A 84 -0.96 9.16 3.79
CA ILE A 84 0.04 8.16 4.17
C ILE A 84 1.14 8.24 3.13
N PHE A 85 2.39 8.34 3.58
CA PHE A 85 3.54 8.42 2.68
C PHE A 85 4.62 7.39 3.04
N GLY A 86 5.81 7.50 2.42
CA GLY A 86 6.94 6.64 2.72
C GLY A 86 6.75 5.19 2.27
N SER A 87 7.27 4.24 3.04
CA SER A 87 7.33 2.84 2.66
C SER A 87 5.95 2.19 2.44
N TYR A 88 4.93 2.63 3.18
CA TYR A 88 3.57 2.13 3.03
C TYR A 88 2.91 2.59 1.73
N ALA A 89 3.10 3.84 1.34
CA ALA A 89 2.59 4.37 0.08
C ALA A 89 3.25 3.70 -1.13
N ARG A 90 4.57 3.44 -1.06
CA ARG A 90 5.31 2.75 -2.12
C ARG A 90 5.17 1.22 -2.11
N GLY A 91 4.54 0.64 -1.07
CA GLY A 91 4.41 -0.83 -0.92
C GLY A 91 5.72 -1.54 -0.60
N GLU A 92 6.67 -0.84 0.00
CA GLU A 92 7.99 -1.31 0.39
C GLU A 92 8.09 -1.65 1.88
N GLN A 93 6.96 -1.52 2.62
CA GLN A 93 6.92 -1.72 4.06
C GLN A 93 7.33 -3.14 4.45
N ARG A 94 8.13 -3.24 5.49
CA ARG A 94 8.55 -4.48 6.16
C ARG A 94 7.67 -4.74 7.38
N LYS A 95 7.85 -5.91 8.03
CA LYS A 95 7.08 -6.31 9.21
C LYS A 95 7.11 -5.28 10.35
N ASN A 96 8.22 -4.56 10.51
CA ASN A 96 8.42 -3.57 11.58
C ASN A 96 8.54 -2.13 11.05
N SER A 97 8.10 -1.85 9.82
CA SER A 97 8.10 -0.48 9.30
C SER A 97 7.13 0.39 10.07
N ASP A 98 7.57 1.61 10.36
CA ASP A 98 6.73 2.67 10.90
C ASP A 98 5.73 3.14 9.84
N ILE A 99 4.63 3.73 10.29
CA ILE A 99 3.62 4.29 9.40
C ILE A 99 3.78 5.80 9.41
N ASP A 100 4.20 6.36 8.28
CA ASP A 100 4.40 7.79 8.11
C ASP A 100 3.08 8.44 7.69
N ILE A 101 2.56 9.37 8.52
CA ILE A 101 1.30 10.06 8.28
C ILE A 101 1.54 11.56 8.25
N LEU A 102 1.12 12.17 7.15
CA LEU A 102 1.16 13.61 6.95
C LEU A 102 -0.21 14.19 7.26
N ILE A 103 -0.29 15.25 8.08
CA ILE A 103 -1.55 15.89 8.43
C ILE A 103 -1.51 17.41 8.28
N GLN A 104 -2.69 17.97 8.04
CA GLN A 104 -2.96 19.40 8.24
C GLN A 104 -3.77 19.56 9.54
N PRO A 105 -3.09 19.85 10.67
CA PRO A 105 -3.76 20.00 11.95
C PRO A 105 -4.59 21.28 12.00
N PRO A 106 -5.58 21.37 12.90
CA PRO A 106 -6.21 22.64 13.25
C PRO A 106 -5.20 23.57 13.93
N LYS A 107 -5.44 24.89 13.89
CA LYS A 107 -4.51 25.91 14.38
C LYS A 107 -4.21 25.79 15.89
N ASP A 108 -5.13 25.24 16.65
CA ASP A 108 -5.13 25.13 18.10
C ASP A 108 -4.75 23.72 18.60
N MET A 109 -4.17 22.86 17.76
CA MET A 109 -3.86 21.49 18.14
C MET A 109 -2.82 21.38 19.26
N GLY A 110 -1.78 22.23 19.25
CA GLY A 110 -0.77 22.28 20.32
C GLY A 110 -0.24 20.90 20.72
N LEU A 111 -0.21 20.64 22.06
CA LEU A 111 0.25 19.36 22.62
C LEU A 111 -0.63 18.16 22.26
N SER A 112 -1.86 18.40 21.81
CA SER A 112 -2.76 17.33 21.34
C SER A 112 -2.23 16.60 20.10
N PHE A 113 -1.23 17.18 19.41
CA PHE A 113 -0.50 16.54 18.32
C PHE A 113 0.17 15.23 18.76
N PHE A 114 0.89 15.26 19.88
CA PHE A 114 1.55 14.07 20.44
C PHE A 114 0.56 13.03 20.96
N ALA A 115 -0.57 13.50 21.52
CA ALA A 115 -1.65 12.61 21.95
C ALA A 115 -2.29 11.89 20.75
N LEU A 116 -2.48 12.60 19.63
CA LEU A 116 -2.99 12.04 18.38
C LEU A 116 -2.03 10.98 17.79
N GLU A 117 -0.74 11.28 17.75
CA GLU A 117 0.30 10.35 17.28
C GLU A 117 0.26 9.04 18.08
N ARG A 118 0.20 9.14 19.41
CA ARG A 118 0.09 7.98 20.29
C ARG A 118 -1.22 7.19 20.06
N GLU A 119 -2.38 7.87 19.99
CA GLU A 119 -3.68 7.23 19.76
C GLU A 119 -3.70 6.47 18.42
N LEU A 120 -3.11 7.05 17.37
CA LEU A 120 -2.95 6.39 16.07
C LEU A 120 -2.05 5.15 16.17
N GLY A 121 -0.92 5.26 16.88
CA GLY A 121 0.01 4.14 17.09
C GLY A 121 -0.65 2.97 17.84
N GLU A 122 -1.38 3.25 18.91
CA GLU A 122 -2.14 2.26 19.68
C GLU A 122 -3.21 1.56 18.80
N LYS A 123 -3.96 2.34 18.02
CA LYS A 123 -5.00 1.82 17.14
C LYS A 123 -4.44 0.93 16.02
N LEU A 124 -3.31 1.29 15.46
CA LEU A 124 -2.64 0.56 14.39
C LEU A 124 -1.74 -0.56 14.92
N LYS A 125 -1.45 -0.59 16.22
CA LYS A 125 -0.48 -1.49 16.88
C LYS A 125 0.88 -1.43 16.21
N ARG A 126 1.31 -0.22 15.86
CA ARG A 126 2.57 0.10 15.17
C ARG A 126 3.04 1.48 15.55
N LYS A 127 4.33 1.72 15.44
CA LYS A 127 4.86 3.06 15.54
C LYS A 127 4.31 3.90 14.37
N VAL A 128 3.85 5.09 14.71
CA VAL A 128 3.37 6.10 13.77
C VAL A 128 4.29 7.29 13.89
N ASP A 129 4.79 7.77 12.78
CA ASP A 129 5.50 9.05 12.68
C ASP A 129 4.54 10.07 12.07
N LEU A 130 4.10 11.03 12.90
CA LEU A 130 3.14 12.05 12.49
C LEU A 130 3.88 13.33 12.11
N ILE A 131 3.65 13.84 10.91
CA ILE A 131 4.28 15.06 10.40
C ILE A 131 3.22 16.02 9.89
N THR A 132 3.45 17.32 10.03
CA THR A 132 2.55 18.34 9.46
C THR A 132 3.02 18.77 8.07
N TYR A 133 2.08 19.18 7.20
CA TYR A 133 2.42 19.74 5.88
C TYR A 133 3.35 20.95 5.96
N ASN A 134 3.25 21.73 7.04
CA ASN A 134 4.12 22.90 7.27
C ASN A 134 5.48 22.51 7.89
N GLY A 135 5.56 21.36 8.57
CA GLY A 135 6.78 20.84 9.20
C GLY A 135 7.71 20.11 8.23
N ILE A 136 7.29 19.90 6.99
CA ILE A 136 8.13 19.24 6.00
C ILE A 136 9.24 20.19 5.56
N TYR A 137 10.49 19.76 5.76
CA TYR A 137 11.64 20.50 5.25
C TYR A 137 11.57 20.64 3.72
N HIS A 138 11.77 21.85 3.19
CA HIS A 138 11.49 22.17 1.79
C HIS A 138 12.20 21.27 0.75
N LEU A 139 13.39 20.75 1.06
CA LEU A 139 14.13 19.83 0.18
C LEU A 139 13.49 18.46 0.06
N LEU A 140 12.77 18.01 1.10
CA LEU A 140 12.07 16.71 1.11
C LEU A 140 10.61 16.82 0.66
N ARG A 141 10.09 18.05 0.59
CA ARG A 141 8.66 18.29 0.31
C ARG A 141 8.18 17.64 -0.98
N LYS A 142 8.91 17.81 -2.08
CA LYS A 142 8.54 17.23 -3.38
C LYS A 142 8.50 15.70 -3.32
N ARG A 143 9.48 15.09 -2.65
CA ARG A 143 9.56 13.63 -2.54
C ARG A 143 8.41 13.06 -1.69
N ILE A 144 8.13 13.68 -0.55
CA ILE A 144 7.06 13.24 0.37
C ILE A 144 5.68 13.41 -0.27
N LEU A 145 5.43 14.53 -0.95
CA LEU A 145 4.14 14.78 -1.61
C LEU A 145 3.89 13.92 -2.84
N ASN A 146 4.93 13.40 -3.48
CA ASN A 146 4.78 12.45 -4.59
C ASN A 146 4.46 11.02 -4.10
N ASP A 147 4.79 10.70 -2.85
CA ASP A 147 4.52 9.40 -2.23
C ASP A 147 3.14 9.34 -1.52
N GLU A 148 2.46 10.49 -1.32
CA GLU A 148 1.19 10.63 -0.57
C GLU A 148 -0.01 9.92 -1.21
#